data_de1b72325b28c6af7952628335e7fc64
#
_entry.id   de1b72325b28c6af7952628335e7fc64
#
_cell.length_a   1.000
_cell.length_b   1.000
_cell.length_c   1.000
_cell.angle_alpha   90.00
_cell.angle_beta   90.00
_cell.angle_gamma   90.00
#
_symmetry.space_group_name_H-M   'P 1'
#
loop_
_entity.id
_entity.type
_entity.pdbx_description
1 polymer ?
#
loop_
_entity_poly.entity_id
_entity_poly.type
_entity_poly.pdbx_seq_one_letter_code
_entity_poly.pdbx_strand_id
1 'polypeptide(L)'
;MSFSEVPSKLLEKAVNEFASLPGIGRKTAFRLVMNLLKRDSEEVKRFGESIIRLHREIHYCKSCHNISDSETCSICSDEKRDRSLICVVEYIQDVMAIENTRQYRGVYHV
;
A
#
# COMPACT_ATOMS: atom_id res chain seq x y z
N MET A 1 -1.67 30.62 -5.40
CA MET A 1 -2.35 30.58 -4.10
C MET A 1 -1.39 30.10 -3.03
N SER A 2 -1.34 30.81 -1.91
CA SER A 2 -0.60 30.35 -0.75
C SER A 2 -1.44 29.32 0.03
N PHE A 3 -0.82 28.20 0.42
CA PHE A 3 -1.52 27.16 1.19
C PHE A 3 -1.76 27.55 2.65
N SER A 4 -1.10 28.64 3.13
CA SER A 4 -1.37 29.21 4.45
C SER A 4 -2.69 30.00 4.48
N GLU A 5 -3.25 30.31 3.32
CA GLU A 5 -4.49 31.08 3.17
C GLU A 5 -5.70 30.23 2.80
N VAL A 6 -5.62 28.93 3.05
CA VAL A 6 -6.72 28.01 2.79
C VAL A 6 -7.92 28.38 3.69
N PRO A 7 -9.12 28.56 3.13
CA PRO A 7 -10.26 29.12 3.86
C PRO A 7 -10.90 28.18 4.85
N SER A 8 -10.51 26.91 4.87
CA SER A 8 -11.13 25.89 5.72
C SER A 8 -10.06 25.09 6.46
N LYS A 9 -10.22 24.92 7.76
CA LYS A 9 -9.33 24.08 8.57
C LYS A 9 -9.45 22.60 8.20
N LEU A 10 -10.63 22.15 7.80
CA LEU A 10 -10.83 20.78 7.34
C LEU A 10 -10.03 20.53 6.06
N LEU A 11 -10.09 21.47 5.13
CA LEU A 11 -9.34 21.39 3.87
C LEU A 11 -7.84 21.42 4.13
N GLU A 12 -7.39 22.35 4.97
CA GLU A 12 -5.97 22.49 5.33
C GLU A 12 -5.44 21.19 5.94
N LYS A 13 -6.18 20.59 6.86
CA LYS A 13 -5.78 19.34 7.50
C LYS A 13 -5.63 18.21 6.48
N ALA A 14 -6.58 18.06 5.57
CA ALA A 14 -6.50 17.03 4.54
C ALA A 14 -5.30 17.26 3.61
N VAL A 15 -5.07 18.51 3.22
CA VAL A 15 -3.90 18.87 2.39
C VAL A 15 -2.60 18.53 3.13
N ASN A 16 -2.51 18.86 4.40
CA ASN A 16 -1.32 18.55 5.21
C ASN A 16 -1.07 17.05 5.31
N GLU A 17 -2.13 16.25 5.47
CA GLU A 17 -1.98 14.78 5.52
C GLU A 17 -1.43 14.22 4.21
N PHE A 18 -1.96 14.64 3.07
CA PHE A 18 -1.43 14.21 1.78
C PHE A 18 0.00 14.69 1.55
N ALA A 19 0.31 15.93 1.97
CA ALA A 19 1.66 16.49 1.83
C ALA A 19 2.68 15.82 2.75
N SER A 20 2.23 15.11 3.78
CA SER A 20 3.11 14.33 4.66
C SER A 20 3.65 13.08 3.99
N LEU A 21 3.04 12.63 2.90
CA LEU A 21 3.49 11.45 2.19
C LEU A 21 4.74 11.77 1.36
N PRO A 22 5.72 10.85 1.32
CA PRO A 22 6.93 11.05 0.52
C PRO A 22 6.61 11.30 -0.95
N GLY A 23 7.27 12.29 -1.53
CA GLY A 23 7.09 12.63 -2.95
C GLY A 23 5.88 13.49 -3.25
N ILE A 24 5.05 13.81 -2.26
CA ILE A 24 3.88 14.66 -2.47
C ILE A 24 4.13 16.05 -1.87
N GLY A 25 4.29 17.04 -2.75
CA GLY A 25 4.37 18.44 -2.33
C GLY A 25 2.99 19.04 -2.10
N ARG A 26 2.94 20.25 -1.54
CA ARG A 26 1.67 20.89 -1.18
C ARG A 26 0.77 21.16 -2.37
N LYS A 27 1.31 21.53 -3.51
CA LYS A 27 0.51 21.78 -4.73
C LYS A 27 -0.18 20.51 -5.21
N THR A 28 0.55 19.41 -5.23
CA THR A 28 -0.02 18.09 -5.60
C THR A 28 -1.04 17.64 -4.57
N ALA A 29 -0.72 17.78 -3.28
CA ALA A 29 -1.65 17.44 -2.19
C ALA A 29 -2.98 18.19 -2.35
N PHE A 30 -2.92 19.48 -2.62
CA PHE A 30 -4.11 20.31 -2.83
C PHE A 30 -4.96 19.78 -4.00
N ARG A 31 -4.31 19.45 -5.13
CA ARG A 31 -5.03 18.89 -6.28
C ARG A 31 -5.71 17.57 -5.97
N LEU A 32 -5.02 16.69 -5.22
CA LEU A 32 -5.57 15.40 -4.83
C LEU A 32 -6.81 15.58 -3.95
N VAL A 33 -6.71 16.46 -2.95
CA VAL A 33 -7.85 16.73 -2.06
C VAL A 33 -9.02 17.31 -2.82
N MET A 34 -8.76 18.25 -3.73
CA MET A 34 -9.83 18.85 -4.54
C MET A 34 -10.49 17.82 -5.46
N ASN A 35 -9.71 16.88 -5.97
CA ASN A 35 -10.25 15.75 -6.73
C ASN A 35 -11.21 14.90 -5.88
N LEU A 36 -10.80 14.59 -4.66
CA LEU A 36 -11.63 13.82 -3.73
C LEU A 36 -12.93 14.53 -3.37
N LEU A 37 -12.88 15.86 -3.22
CA LEU A 37 -14.09 16.65 -2.95
C LEU A 37 -15.13 16.58 -4.07
N LYS A 38 -14.70 16.32 -5.30
CA LYS A 38 -15.57 16.19 -6.46
C LYS A 38 -16.20 14.81 -6.61
N ARG A 39 -15.67 13.81 -5.90
CA ARG A 39 -16.19 12.45 -5.94
C ARG A 39 -17.42 12.35 -5.03
N ASP A 40 -18.26 11.35 -5.28
CA ASP A 40 -19.39 11.12 -4.37
C ASP A 40 -18.92 10.56 -3.03
N SER A 41 -19.78 10.64 -2.03
CA SER A 41 -19.43 10.26 -0.65
C SER A 41 -19.11 8.77 -0.51
N GLU A 42 -19.74 7.91 -1.32
CA GLU A 42 -19.46 6.47 -1.27
C GLU A 42 -18.07 6.14 -1.80
N GLU A 43 -17.62 6.82 -2.84
CA GLU A 43 -16.26 6.66 -3.37
C GLU A 43 -15.22 7.12 -2.36
N VAL A 44 -15.44 8.26 -1.72
CA VAL A 44 -14.52 8.78 -0.71
C VAL A 44 -14.47 7.85 0.50
N LYS A 45 -15.61 7.31 0.92
CA LYS A 45 -15.70 6.34 2.01
C LYS A 45 -14.89 5.09 1.70
N ARG A 46 -15.07 4.53 0.51
CA ARG A 46 -14.29 3.35 0.08
C ARG A 46 -12.79 3.62 0.06
N PHE A 47 -12.40 4.79 -0.44
CA PHE A 47 -10.99 5.19 -0.47
C PHE A 47 -10.41 5.25 0.95
N GLY A 48 -11.07 5.97 1.83
CA GLY A 48 -10.62 6.13 3.21
C GLY A 48 -10.58 4.80 3.96
N GLU A 49 -11.64 4.00 3.84
CA GLU A 49 -11.72 2.71 4.51
C GLU A 49 -10.68 1.72 3.98
N SER A 50 -10.35 1.76 2.67
CA SER A 50 -9.35 0.85 2.11
C SER A 50 -7.98 1.07 2.74
N ILE A 51 -7.60 2.31 3.01
CA ILE A 51 -6.32 2.64 3.64
C ILE A 51 -6.33 2.24 5.10
N ILE A 52 -7.40 2.54 5.82
CA ILE A 52 -7.55 2.19 7.23
C ILE A 52 -7.50 0.66 7.39
N ARG A 53 -8.24 -0.05 6.56
CA ARG A 53 -8.33 -1.50 6.58
C ARG A 53 -6.99 -2.16 6.27
N LEU A 54 -6.31 -1.67 5.25
CA LEU A 54 -4.97 -2.14 4.91
C LEU A 54 -4.05 -2.07 6.13
N HIS A 55 -3.99 -0.91 6.77
CA HIS A 55 -3.10 -0.71 7.91
C HIS A 55 -3.45 -1.60 9.11
N ARG A 56 -4.74 -1.81 9.36
CA ARG A 56 -5.21 -2.60 10.52
C ARG A 56 -5.16 -4.09 10.32
N GLU A 57 -5.44 -4.57 9.09
CA GLU A 57 -5.69 -5.98 8.84
C GLU A 57 -4.56 -6.70 8.11
N ILE A 58 -3.59 -5.95 7.57
CA ILE A 58 -2.50 -6.58 6.85
C ILE A 58 -1.63 -7.44 7.79
N HIS A 59 -1.23 -8.60 7.29
CA HIS A 59 -0.32 -9.50 7.98
C HIS A 59 1.03 -9.56 7.28
N TYR A 60 2.04 -10.00 8.02
CA TYR A 60 3.30 -10.43 7.46
C TYR A 60 3.36 -11.95 7.60
N CYS A 61 3.59 -12.66 6.50
CA CYS A 61 3.60 -14.12 6.49
C CYS A 61 4.53 -14.66 7.57
N LYS A 62 4.05 -15.55 8.41
CA LYS A 62 4.86 -16.13 9.50
C LYS A 62 5.99 -17.00 8.99
N SER A 63 5.91 -17.49 7.76
CA SER A 63 6.93 -18.33 7.16
C SER A 63 8.00 -17.56 6.40
N CYS A 64 7.60 -16.58 5.57
CA CYS A 64 8.54 -15.86 4.68
C CYS A 64 8.63 -14.37 4.95
N HIS A 65 7.78 -13.80 5.81
CA HIS A 65 7.72 -12.37 6.15
C HIS A 65 7.24 -11.47 5.02
N ASN A 66 6.73 -12.04 3.92
CA ASN A 66 6.07 -11.26 2.87
C ASN A 66 4.74 -10.72 3.37
N ILE A 67 4.24 -9.70 2.70
CA ILE A 67 2.93 -9.12 3.00
C ILE A 67 1.83 -10.12 2.62
N SER A 68 0.78 -10.19 3.44
CA SER A 68 -0.26 -11.20 3.29
C SER A 68 -1.59 -10.74 3.88
N ASP A 69 -2.69 -11.25 3.34
CA ASP A 69 -4.03 -11.04 3.91
C ASP A 69 -4.29 -11.98 5.10
N SER A 70 -3.46 -12.99 5.29
CA SER A 70 -3.60 -13.98 6.36
C SER A 70 -2.24 -14.31 6.97
N GLU A 71 -2.21 -15.18 8.00
CA GLU A 71 -0.96 -15.57 8.67
C GLU A 71 0.08 -16.18 7.73
N THR A 72 -0.37 -16.91 6.71
CA THR A 72 0.49 -17.53 5.71
C THR A 72 0.13 -16.99 4.34
N CYS A 73 1.12 -16.47 3.60
CA CYS A 73 0.86 -15.87 2.30
C CYS A 73 0.49 -16.91 1.24
N SER A 74 -0.03 -16.43 0.11
CA SER A 74 -0.46 -17.29 -0.99
C SER A 74 0.67 -18.14 -1.58
N ILE A 75 1.89 -17.63 -1.55
CA ILE A 75 3.07 -18.37 -2.05
C ILE A 75 3.43 -19.48 -1.10
N CYS A 76 3.53 -19.21 0.21
CA CYS A 76 3.84 -20.23 1.21
C CYS A 76 2.74 -21.28 1.35
N SER A 77 1.50 -20.93 1.02
CA SER A 77 0.36 -21.84 1.05
C SER A 77 0.20 -22.66 -0.23
N ASP A 78 0.91 -22.30 -1.29
CA ASP A 78 0.79 -22.99 -2.58
C ASP A 78 1.57 -24.30 -2.57
N GLU A 79 0.84 -25.41 -2.66
CA GLU A 79 1.43 -26.74 -2.64
C GLU A 79 2.29 -27.07 -3.87
N LYS A 80 2.13 -26.29 -4.94
CA LYS A 80 2.89 -26.47 -6.18
C LYS A 80 4.30 -25.88 -6.11
N ARG A 81 4.61 -25.14 -5.05
CA ARG A 81 5.93 -24.55 -4.89
C ARG A 81 6.98 -25.58 -4.50
N ASP A 82 8.18 -25.40 -5.01
CA ASP A 82 9.34 -26.19 -4.63
C ASP A 82 9.97 -25.61 -3.36
N ARG A 83 9.69 -26.24 -2.24
CA ARG A 83 10.14 -25.75 -0.93
C ARG A 83 11.62 -26.00 -0.65
N SER A 84 12.30 -26.72 -1.55
CA SER A 84 13.76 -26.87 -1.46
C SER A 84 14.50 -25.65 -2.00
N LEU A 85 13.82 -24.76 -2.70
CA LEU A 85 14.38 -23.52 -3.22
C LEU A 85 13.88 -22.34 -2.41
N ILE A 86 14.83 -21.61 -1.81
CA ILE A 86 14.51 -20.41 -1.04
C ILE A 86 15.25 -19.23 -1.63
N CYS A 87 14.52 -18.21 -2.05
CA CYS A 87 15.07 -16.95 -2.53
C CYS A 87 15.05 -15.93 -1.41
N VAL A 88 16.20 -15.51 -0.94
CA VAL A 88 16.32 -14.50 0.10
C VAL A 88 16.36 -13.13 -0.54
N VAL A 89 15.47 -12.24 -0.14
CA VAL A 89 15.40 -10.87 -0.65
C VAL A 89 15.31 -9.88 0.52
N GLU A 90 15.67 -8.65 0.25
CA GLU A 90 15.64 -7.60 1.27
C GLU A 90 14.26 -6.94 1.38
N TYR A 91 13.57 -6.77 0.24
CA TYR A 91 12.31 -6.04 0.19
C TYR A 91 11.17 -6.84 -0.41
N ILE A 92 9.95 -6.53 0.03
CA ILE A 92 8.71 -7.13 -0.51
C ILE A 92 8.60 -6.88 -2.02
N GLN A 93 9.04 -5.71 -2.50
CA GLN A 93 9.03 -5.36 -3.92
C GLN A 93 9.85 -6.34 -4.76
N ASP A 94 10.91 -6.90 -4.19
CA ASP A 94 11.76 -7.86 -4.89
C ASP A 94 10.99 -9.16 -5.16
N VAL A 95 10.16 -9.59 -4.21
CA VAL A 95 9.29 -10.75 -4.42
C VAL A 95 8.34 -10.49 -5.59
N MET A 96 7.73 -9.34 -5.62
CA MET A 96 6.81 -8.97 -6.71
C MET A 96 7.48 -8.97 -8.06
N ALA A 97 8.69 -8.41 -8.14
CA ALA A 97 9.46 -8.36 -9.38
C ALA A 97 9.79 -9.77 -9.90
N ILE A 98 10.21 -10.66 -9.01
CA ILE A 98 10.55 -12.05 -9.37
C ILE A 98 9.29 -12.82 -9.76
N GLU A 99 8.19 -12.69 -9.03
CA GLU A 99 6.93 -13.35 -9.35
C GLU A 99 6.36 -12.91 -10.70
N ASN A 100 6.56 -11.66 -11.07
CA ASN A 100 6.12 -11.15 -12.38
C ASN A 100 6.80 -11.83 -13.55
N THR A 101 7.98 -12.44 -13.36
CA THR A 101 8.64 -13.22 -14.41
C THR A 101 7.94 -14.54 -14.69
N ARG A 102 7.16 -15.05 -13.73
CA ARG A 102 6.46 -16.35 -13.77
C ARG A 102 7.39 -17.53 -14.00
N GLN A 103 8.68 -17.39 -13.66
CA GLN A 103 9.69 -18.42 -13.89
C GLN A 103 10.17 -19.09 -12.61
N TYR A 104 10.05 -18.39 -11.47
CA TYR A 104 10.48 -18.92 -10.19
C TYR A 104 9.38 -19.77 -9.53
N ARG A 105 9.74 -20.97 -9.08
CA ARG A 105 8.80 -21.93 -8.48
C ARG A 105 9.08 -22.23 -7.02
N GLY A 106 10.05 -21.59 -6.42
CA GLY A 106 10.41 -21.77 -5.02
C GLY A 106 9.64 -20.88 -4.08
N VAL A 107 10.13 -20.80 -2.86
CA VAL A 107 9.60 -19.94 -1.80
C VAL A 107 10.60 -18.83 -1.48
N TYR A 108 10.25 -17.94 -0.57
CA TYR A 108 11.04 -16.74 -0.28
C TYR A 108 11.32 -16.62 1.20
N HIS A 109 12.31 -15.79 1.49
CA HIS A 109 12.54 -15.20 2.80
C HIS A 109 12.85 -13.72 2.62
N VAL A 110 11.98 -12.87 3.18
CA VAL A 110 12.10 -11.41 3.07
C VAL A 110 12.85 -10.83 4.26
#